data_6aafbff95b7daa7f2de0a5e9e124ac00
#
_entry.id   6aafbff95b7daa7f2de0a5e9e124ac00
#
_cell.length_a   1.000
_cell.length_b   1.000
_cell.length_c   1.000
_cell.angle_alpha   90.00
_cell.angle_beta   90.00
_cell.angle_gamma   90.00
#
_symmetry.space_group_name_H-M   'P 1'
#
loop_
_entity.id
_entity.type
_entity.pdbx_description
1 polymer ?
#
loop_
_entity_poly.entity_id
_entity_poly.type
_entity_poly.pdbx_seq_one_letter_code
_entity_poly.pdbx_strand_id
1 'polypeptide(L)'
;KELGTRTTKGMKARERNREVKNKNNKGRTDKKRIRVQGVNSLRQDGGEEFLRNYAWYELSTLKLLLENHFHRITLVNKAMTERLTIDTGVHFHHLITGTEARLENLAIIELKRDGRTYSPIGEILRELHVRPSGISKYCVGTVLTAGNLKYNRFKPKLRMAQKIAKKQLMNI
;
A
#
# COMPACT_ATOMS: atom_id res chain seq x y z
N LYS A 1 28.73 -3.86 4.38
CA LYS A 1 27.83 -4.78 3.66
C LYS A 1 27.00 -3.95 2.70
N GLU A 2 27.30 -4.04 1.39
CA GLU A 2 26.60 -3.27 0.36
C GLU A 2 25.19 -3.81 0.14
N LEU A 3 24.19 -2.99 0.38
CA LEU A 3 22.84 -3.16 -0.13
C LEU A 3 22.86 -2.78 -1.62
N GLY A 4 22.74 -3.78 -2.49
CA GLY A 4 22.62 -3.56 -3.92
C GLY A 4 21.30 -2.82 -4.24
N THR A 5 21.39 -1.54 -4.57
CA THR A 5 20.26 -0.75 -5.02
C THR A 5 20.01 -1.01 -6.51
N ARG A 6 18.87 -1.57 -6.85
CA ARG A 6 18.39 -1.59 -8.22
C ARG A 6 17.48 -0.40 -8.45
N THR A 7 18.05 0.73 -8.77
CA THR A 7 17.31 1.90 -9.26
C THR A 7 16.91 1.61 -10.70
N THR A 8 15.67 1.26 -10.94
CA THR A 8 15.12 1.24 -12.30
C THR A 8 14.82 2.67 -12.72
N LYS A 9 15.86 3.40 -13.16
CA LYS A 9 15.72 4.62 -13.93
C LYS A 9 15.46 4.21 -15.37
N GLY A 10 14.20 4.06 -15.73
CA GLY A 10 13.74 3.79 -17.08
C GLY A 10 12.22 3.83 -17.03
N MET A 11 11.61 4.66 -17.87
CA MET A 11 10.17 4.66 -18.12
C MET A 11 9.79 3.33 -18.81
N LYS A 12 9.83 2.23 -18.09
CA LYS A 12 9.09 1.04 -18.49
C LYS A 12 7.61 1.41 -18.40
N ALA A 13 6.87 1.16 -19.47
CA ALA A 13 5.42 1.24 -19.47
C ALA A 13 4.90 0.64 -18.16
N ARG A 14 4.17 1.44 -17.37
CA ARG A 14 3.70 1.03 -16.05
C ARG A 14 2.84 -0.21 -16.23
N GLU A 15 3.30 -1.35 -15.75
CA GLU A 15 2.50 -2.56 -15.73
C GLU A 15 1.25 -2.31 -14.89
N ARG A 16 0.10 -2.39 -15.54
CA ARG A 16 -1.19 -2.25 -14.87
C ARG A 16 -1.71 -3.64 -14.56
N ASN A 17 -2.11 -3.83 -13.32
CA ASN A 17 -2.62 -5.11 -12.86
C ASN A 17 -3.94 -4.91 -12.12
N ARG A 18 -4.88 -5.80 -12.32
CA ARG A 18 -6.01 -5.99 -11.41
C ARG A 18 -5.68 -7.03 -10.38
N GLU A 19 -6.12 -6.79 -9.18
CA GLU A 19 -5.80 -7.62 -8.06
C GLU A 19 -7.03 -7.84 -7.19
N VAL A 20 -7.33 -9.10 -6.88
CA VAL A 20 -8.32 -9.49 -5.87
C VAL A 20 -7.56 -10.01 -4.65
N LYS A 21 -7.92 -9.51 -3.48
CA LYS A 21 -7.36 -9.91 -2.19
C LYS A 21 -8.47 -10.45 -1.31
N ASN A 22 -8.39 -11.72 -0.98
CA ASN A 22 -9.30 -12.37 -0.07
C ASN A 22 -8.55 -12.82 1.19
N LYS A 23 -9.21 -12.77 2.34
CA LYS A 23 -8.68 -13.41 3.55
C LYS A 23 -9.24 -14.82 3.65
N ASN A 24 -8.36 -15.79 3.80
CA ASN A 24 -8.76 -17.17 4.07
C ASN A 24 -9.12 -17.35 5.56
N ASN A 25 -9.67 -18.51 5.90
CA ASN A 25 -10.10 -18.86 7.27
C ASN A 25 -8.95 -18.82 8.30
N LYS A 26 -7.69 -18.87 7.87
CA LYS A 26 -6.48 -18.75 8.70
C LYS A 26 -5.98 -17.30 8.81
N GLY A 27 -6.75 -16.32 8.33
CA GLY A 27 -6.40 -14.90 8.34
C GLY A 27 -5.29 -14.49 7.36
N ARG A 28 -4.81 -15.42 6.52
CA ARG A 28 -3.82 -15.12 5.47
C ARG A 28 -4.53 -14.49 4.27
N THR A 29 -3.85 -13.52 3.65
CA THR A 29 -4.35 -12.89 2.43
C THR A 29 -3.97 -13.74 1.23
N ASP A 30 -4.96 -14.29 0.55
CA ASP A 30 -4.81 -14.81 -0.81
C ASP A 30 -4.95 -13.67 -1.81
N LYS A 31 -4.09 -13.67 -2.82
CA LYS A 31 -3.97 -12.60 -3.78
C LYS A 31 -3.88 -13.18 -5.19
N LYS A 32 -4.87 -12.86 -6.00
CA LYS A 32 -4.89 -13.18 -7.41
C LYS A 32 -4.69 -11.90 -8.23
N ARG A 33 -4.01 -12.02 -9.36
CA ARG A 33 -3.65 -10.88 -10.22
C ARG A 33 -3.77 -11.25 -11.69
N ILE A 34 -4.29 -10.32 -12.48
CA ILE A 34 -4.27 -10.36 -13.94
C ILE A 34 -3.65 -9.07 -14.47
N ARG A 35 -2.89 -9.16 -15.55
CA ARG A 35 -2.35 -8.00 -16.26
C ARG A 35 -3.44 -7.36 -17.11
N VAL A 36 -3.53 -6.04 -17.12
CA VAL A 36 -4.51 -5.28 -17.90
C VAL A 36 -3.85 -4.11 -18.63
N GLN A 37 -4.42 -3.70 -19.76
CA GLN A 37 -3.91 -2.57 -20.53
C GLN A 37 -4.41 -1.22 -19.99
N GLY A 38 -5.62 -1.19 -19.45
CA GLY A 38 -6.26 0.01 -18.90
C GLY A 38 -6.89 -0.16 -17.54
N VAL A 39 -7.10 0.95 -16.83
CA VAL A 39 -7.76 0.96 -15.51
C VAL A 39 -9.27 1.16 -15.63
N ASN A 40 -9.72 1.82 -16.71
CA ASN A 40 -11.08 2.34 -16.83
C ASN A 40 -12.13 1.30 -17.25
N SER A 41 -11.70 0.11 -17.61
CA SER A 41 -12.63 -0.94 -18.03
C SER A 41 -12.47 -2.18 -17.16
N LEU A 42 -13.41 -2.37 -16.24
CA LEU A 42 -13.50 -3.61 -15.45
C LEU A 42 -13.86 -4.82 -16.34
N ARG A 43 -14.39 -4.60 -17.53
CA ARG A 43 -14.85 -5.65 -18.45
C ARG A 43 -13.82 -6.05 -19.49
N GLN A 44 -12.86 -5.18 -19.81
CA GLN A 44 -11.84 -5.47 -20.84
C GLN A 44 -10.72 -6.35 -20.29
N ASP A 45 -9.91 -6.90 -21.18
CA ASP A 45 -8.70 -7.68 -20.88
C ASP A 45 -8.95 -8.91 -19.97
N GLY A 46 -10.10 -9.59 -20.10
CA GLY A 46 -10.43 -10.74 -19.26
C GLY A 46 -10.77 -10.37 -17.81
N GLY A 47 -10.94 -9.07 -17.52
CA GLY A 47 -11.17 -8.59 -16.17
C GLY A 47 -12.51 -9.04 -15.58
N GLU A 48 -13.56 -9.17 -16.40
CA GLU A 48 -14.87 -9.66 -15.95
C GLU A 48 -14.81 -11.13 -15.53
N GLU A 49 -14.21 -11.97 -16.35
CA GLU A 49 -14.02 -13.40 -16.03
C GLU A 49 -13.14 -13.57 -14.79
N PHE A 50 -12.04 -12.82 -14.72
CA PHE A 50 -11.17 -12.81 -13.54
C PHE A 50 -11.93 -12.42 -12.26
N LEU A 51 -12.75 -11.37 -12.30
CA LEU A 51 -13.53 -10.96 -11.14
C LEU A 51 -14.61 -11.99 -10.80
N ARG A 52 -15.29 -12.57 -11.78
CA ARG A 52 -16.27 -13.63 -11.56
C ARG A 52 -15.66 -14.86 -10.88
N ASN A 53 -14.42 -15.21 -11.22
CA ASN A 53 -13.75 -16.38 -10.67
C ASN A 53 -13.15 -16.15 -9.27
N TYR A 54 -12.77 -14.91 -8.93
CA TYR A 54 -12.02 -14.61 -7.71
C TYR A 54 -12.65 -13.57 -6.79
N ALA A 55 -13.61 -12.79 -7.26
CA ALA A 55 -14.34 -11.84 -6.43
C ALA A 55 -15.73 -12.41 -6.07
N TRP A 56 -16.16 -12.17 -4.85
CA TRP A 56 -17.45 -12.64 -4.33
C TRP A 56 -18.57 -11.63 -4.62
N TYR A 57 -18.31 -10.66 -5.48
CA TYR A 57 -19.20 -9.54 -5.72
C TYR A 57 -19.61 -9.50 -7.19
N GLU A 58 -20.86 -9.15 -7.42
CA GLU A 58 -21.34 -8.80 -8.76
C GLU A 58 -20.59 -7.57 -9.29
N LEU A 59 -20.11 -7.66 -10.53
CA LEU A 59 -19.33 -6.59 -11.16
C LEU A 59 -20.08 -5.26 -11.18
N SER A 60 -21.42 -5.31 -11.36
CA SER A 60 -22.31 -4.15 -11.37
C SER A 60 -22.32 -3.37 -10.04
N THR A 61 -21.98 -4.04 -8.93
CA THR A 61 -21.94 -3.42 -7.58
C THR A 61 -20.62 -2.76 -7.27
N LEU A 62 -19.56 -3.04 -8.04
CA LEU A 62 -18.23 -2.47 -7.82
C LEU A 62 -18.15 -1.04 -8.33
N LYS A 63 -17.73 -0.15 -7.45
CA LYS A 63 -17.47 1.26 -7.78
C LYS A 63 -16.02 1.59 -7.46
N LEU A 64 -15.39 2.38 -8.33
CA LEU A 64 -14.09 2.99 -8.03
C LEU A 64 -14.32 4.04 -6.92
N LEU A 65 -13.75 3.80 -5.77
CA LEU A 65 -13.99 4.62 -4.58
C LEU A 65 -12.81 5.54 -4.28
N LEU A 66 -11.60 4.98 -4.33
CA LEU A 66 -10.39 5.67 -3.86
C LEU A 66 -9.24 5.44 -4.82
N GLU A 67 -8.63 6.51 -5.25
CA GLU A 67 -7.34 6.52 -5.92
C GLU A 67 -6.25 6.93 -4.93
N ASN A 68 -5.06 6.33 -5.04
CA ASN A 68 -3.91 6.75 -4.26
C ASN A 68 -2.64 6.81 -5.13
N HIS A 69 -1.86 7.86 -4.92
CA HIS A 69 -0.58 8.09 -5.56
C HIS A 69 0.52 8.17 -4.50
N PHE A 70 1.70 7.71 -4.82
CA PHE A 70 2.88 7.80 -3.96
C PHE A 70 4.16 7.54 -4.76
N HIS A 71 5.26 8.05 -4.25
CA HIS A 71 6.59 7.70 -4.73
C HIS A 71 7.08 6.46 -3.99
N ARG A 72 7.67 5.49 -4.71
CA ARG A 72 8.16 4.24 -4.12
C ARG A 72 9.60 3.98 -4.44
N ILE A 73 10.39 3.74 -3.41
CA ILE A 73 11.71 3.12 -3.50
C ILE A 73 11.56 1.66 -3.13
N THR A 74 12.14 0.77 -3.93
CA THR A 74 12.17 -0.67 -3.65
C THR A 74 13.60 -1.15 -3.58
N LEU A 75 13.96 -1.74 -2.45
CA LEU A 75 15.26 -2.34 -2.20
C LEU A 75 15.07 -3.85 -2.02
N VAL A 76 15.98 -4.62 -2.57
CA VAL A 76 16.00 -6.09 -2.44
C VAL A 76 17.42 -6.49 -2.05
N ASN A 77 17.56 -7.38 -1.09
CA ASN A 77 18.88 -7.90 -0.71
C ASN A 77 19.45 -8.84 -1.80
N LYS A 78 20.75 -9.05 -1.81
CA LYS A 78 21.44 -9.89 -2.81
C LYS A 78 20.88 -11.31 -2.89
N ALA A 79 20.47 -11.87 -1.75
CA ALA A 79 19.89 -13.21 -1.67
C ALA A 79 18.41 -13.28 -2.09
N MET A 80 17.78 -12.16 -2.46
CA MET A 80 16.36 -12.06 -2.84
C MET A 80 15.37 -12.52 -1.75
N THR A 81 15.83 -12.67 -0.51
CA THR A 81 15.02 -13.13 0.64
C THR A 81 14.30 -12.02 1.37
N GLU A 82 14.72 -10.76 1.15
CA GLU A 82 14.09 -9.58 1.74
C GLU A 82 13.83 -8.51 0.69
N ARG A 83 12.69 -7.87 0.83
CA ARG A 83 12.30 -6.69 0.05
C ARG A 83 11.76 -5.60 0.96
N LEU A 84 12.40 -4.46 0.92
CA LEU A 84 11.96 -3.23 1.58
C LEU A 84 11.32 -2.31 0.54
N THR A 85 10.15 -1.78 0.84
CA THR A 85 9.57 -0.67 0.07
C THR A 85 9.38 0.54 0.99
N ILE A 86 9.70 1.72 0.46
CA ILE A 86 9.53 3.00 1.13
C ILE A 86 8.61 3.84 0.25
N ASP A 87 7.44 4.16 0.77
CA ASP A 87 6.42 4.96 0.08
C ASP A 87 6.35 6.33 0.74
N THR A 88 6.55 7.38 -0.05
CA THR A 88 6.50 8.79 0.37
C THR A 88 5.51 9.59 -0.47
N GLY A 89 5.10 10.76 0.01
CA GLY A 89 4.18 11.64 -0.70
C GLY A 89 2.84 10.97 -1.01
N VAL A 90 2.30 10.23 -0.04
CA VAL A 90 1.04 9.49 -0.23
C VAL A 90 -0.11 10.46 -0.31
N HIS A 91 -0.78 10.46 -1.45
CA HIS A 91 -1.95 11.28 -1.76
C HIS A 91 -3.15 10.38 -2.07
N PHE A 92 -4.31 10.76 -1.57
CA PHE A 92 -5.58 10.08 -1.76
C PHE A 92 -6.57 10.99 -2.45
N HIS A 93 -7.36 10.44 -3.37
CA HIS A 93 -8.47 11.11 -4.02
C HIS A 93 -9.71 10.21 -3.98
N HIS A 94 -10.77 10.68 -3.39
CA HIS A 94 -12.05 9.98 -3.32
C HIS A 94 -12.87 10.27 -4.57
N LEU A 95 -13.02 9.28 -5.44
CA LEU A 95 -13.55 9.46 -6.79
C LEU A 95 -15.06 9.82 -6.86
N ILE A 96 -15.80 9.62 -5.77
CA ILE A 96 -17.23 9.98 -5.72
C ILE A 96 -17.43 11.37 -5.15
N THR A 97 -16.69 11.74 -4.09
CA THR A 97 -16.89 13.04 -3.41
C THR A 97 -15.91 14.11 -3.89
N GLY A 98 -14.89 13.76 -4.64
CA GLY A 98 -13.80 14.67 -5.03
C GLY A 98 -12.87 15.09 -3.87
N THR A 99 -13.08 14.54 -2.67
CA THR A 99 -12.27 14.91 -1.50
C THR A 99 -10.85 14.37 -1.62
N GLU A 100 -9.87 15.21 -1.34
CA GLU A 100 -8.46 14.84 -1.32
C GLU A 100 -7.86 14.86 0.09
N ALA A 101 -6.87 14.01 0.32
CA ALA A 101 -6.07 14.00 1.55
C ALA A 101 -4.63 13.56 1.27
N ARG A 102 -3.69 14.05 2.08
CA ARG A 102 -2.27 13.73 1.94
C ARG A 102 -1.67 13.28 3.27
N LEU A 103 -0.71 12.38 3.21
CA LEU A 103 0.15 12.04 4.34
C LEU A 103 1.48 12.79 4.15
N GLU A 104 1.50 14.03 4.60
CA GLU A 104 2.70 14.88 4.53
C GLU A 104 3.69 14.46 5.62
N ASN A 105 4.99 14.60 5.32
CA ASN A 105 6.08 14.30 6.25
C ASN A 105 6.05 12.88 6.83
N LEU A 106 5.51 11.93 6.07
CA LEU A 106 5.44 10.52 6.46
C LEU A 106 5.98 9.62 5.36
N ALA A 107 6.72 8.60 5.78
CA ALA A 107 7.10 7.46 4.94
C ALA A 107 6.42 6.19 5.45
N ILE A 108 5.85 5.40 4.55
CA ILE A 108 5.34 4.07 4.87
C ILE A 108 6.40 3.05 4.44
N ILE A 109 6.95 2.35 5.42
CA ILE A 109 7.96 1.31 5.20
C ILE A 109 7.27 -0.05 5.28
N GLU A 110 7.44 -0.89 4.26
CA GLU A 110 6.98 -2.27 4.25
C GLU A 110 8.17 -3.20 4.04
N LEU A 111 8.47 -4.02 5.06
CA LEU A 111 9.47 -5.08 4.98
C LEU A 111 8.77 -6.41 4.73
N LYS A 112 9.10 -7.06 3.61
CA LYS A 112 8.72 -8.43 3.29
C LYS A 112 9.95 -9.32 3.35
N ARG A 113 9.84 -10.44 4.02
CA ARG A 113 10.91 -11.42 4.16
C ARG A 113 10.37 -12.84 4.06
N ASP A 114 11.21 -13.74 3.62
CA ASP A 114 10.89 -15.15 3.56
C ASP A 114 11.13 -15.81 4.92
N GLY A 115 10.07 -16.34 5.51
CA GLY A 115 10.15 -17.08 6.75
C GLY A 115 10.63 -16.27 7.95
N ARG A 116 11.35 -16.97 8.86
CA ARG A 116 11.93 -16.41 10.09
C ARG A 116 13.44 -16.18 10.01
N THR A 117 13.98 -16.04 8.81
CA THR A 117 15.41 -15.80 8.61
C THR A 117 15.85 -14.48 9.25
N TYR A 118 17.14 -14.41 9.60
CA TYR A 118 17.74 -13.18 10.06
C TYR A 118 17.55 -12.03 9.07
N SER A 119 17.15 -10.88 9.58
CA SER A 119 16.82 -9.69 8.78
C SER A 119 17.69 -8.51 9.19
N PRO A 120 18.75 -8.19 8.41
CA PRO A 120 19.56 -6.99 8.66
C PRO A 120 18.73 -5.71 8.67
N ILE A 121 17.75 -5.61 7.77
CA ILE A 121 16.84 -4.45 7.73
C ILE A 121 15.96 -4.38 8.99
N GLY A 122 15.50 -5.54 9.47
CA GLY A 122 14.71 -5.61 10.70
C GLY A 122 15.51 -5.11 11.91
N GLU A 123 16.82 -5.35 11.96
CA GLU A 123 17.71 -4.84 13.01
C GLU A 123 17.89 -3.33 12.91
N ILE A 124 18.19 -2.82 11.71
CA ILE A 124 18.31 -1.38 11.48
C ILE A 124 17.02 -0.65 11.90
N LEU A 125 15.84 -1.17 11.53
CA LEU A 125 14.58 -0.56 11.92
C LEU A 125 14.38 -0.58 13.44
N ARG A 126 14.85 -1.62 14.14
CA ARG A 126 14.80 -1.73 15.60
C ARG A 126 15.75 -0.74 16.28
N GLU A 127 16.96 -0.60 15.79
CA GLU A 127 17.95 0.39 16.26
C GLU A 127 17.42 1.82 16.09
N LEU A 128 16.74 2.08 14.97
CA LEU A 128 16.07 3.36 14.72
C LEU A 128 14.75 3.51 15.50
N HIS A 129 14.43 2.58 16.40
CA HIS A 129 13.18 2.57 17.18
C HIS A 129 11.90 2.62 16.33
N VAL A 130 11.96 2.17 15.07
CA VAL A 130 10.79 2.05 14.19
C VAL A 130 10.01 0.80 14.54
N ARG A 131 8.89 0.98 15.22
CA ARG A 131 8.03 -0.13 15.63
C ARG A 131 7.08 -0.57 14.51
N PRO A 132 6.88 -1.89 14.29
CA PRO A 132 5.90 -2.37 13.33
C PRO A 132 4.50 -1.88 13.64
N SER A 133 3.80 -1.40 12.63
CA SER A 133 2.40 -0.98 12.73
C SER A 133 1.64 -1.47 11.50
N GLY A 134 0.53 -2.18 11.72
CA GLY A 134 -0.33 -2.59 10.61
C GLY A 134 -1.07 -1.38 10.04
N ILE A 135 -0.67 -0.91 8.86
CA ILE A 135 -1.33 0.18 8.14
C ILE A 135 -1.82 -0.29 6.78
N SER A 136 -2.99 0.17 6.36
CA SER A 136 -3.53 -0.03 5.01
C SER A 136 -3.76 1.33 4.38
N LYS A 137 -3.10 1.63 3.27
CA LYS A 137 -3.31 2.88 2.52
C LYS A 137 -4.78 3.07 2.16
N TYR A 138 -5.44 2.01 1.66
CA TYR A 138 -6.86 2.07 1.34
C TYR A 138 -7.70 2.50 2.55
N CYS A 139 -7.54 1.83 3.69
CA CYS A 139 -8.32 2.17 4.89
C CYS A 139 -8.03 3.59 5.40
N VAL A 140 -6.76 4.00 5.39
CA VAL A 140 -6.38 5.35 5.80
C VAL A 140 -6.96 6.40 4.86
N GLY A 141 -6.80 6.20 3.54
CA GLY A 141 -7.35 7.10 2.53
C GLY A 141 -8.86 7.23 2.66
N THR A 142 -9.58 6.10 2.77
CA THR A 142 -11.03 6.09 2.95
C THR A 142 -11.46 6.86 4.20
N VAL A 143 -10.77 6.67 5.33
CA VAL A 143 -11.10 7.41 6.57
C VAL A 143 -10.84 8.91 6.45
N LEU A 144 -9.76 9.29 5.75
CA LEU A 144 -9.40 10.71 5.59
C LEU A 144 -10.29 11.43 4.58
N THR A 145 -10.88 10.73 3.62
CA THR A 145 -11.63 11.34 2.51
C THR A 145 -13.14 11.11 2.56
N ALA A 146 -13.62 10.10 3.29
CA ALA A 146 -15.05 9.80 3.43
C ALA A 146 -15.57 10.33 4.77
N GLY A 147 -16.17 11.52 4.79
CA GLY A 147 -16.53 12.30 5.97
C GLY A 147 -17.37 11.64 7.06
N ASN A 148 -18.18 10.60 6.74
CA ASN A 148 -19.18 10.04 7.68
C ASN A 148 -18.94 8.58 8.08
N LEU A 149 -17.70 8.10 8.10
CA LEU A 149 -17.39 6.74 8.49
C LEU A 149 -17.09 6.58 9.98
N LYS A 150 -17.59 5.52 10.60
CA LYS A 150 -17.15 5.09 11.93
C LYS A 150 -15.73 4.52 11.82
N TYR A 151 -14.73 5.25 12.31
CA TYR A 151 -13.31 4.88 12.20
C TYR A 151 -12.60 4.69 13.54
N ASN A 152 -13.31 4.35 14.59
CA ASN A 152 -12.74 4.20 15.95
C ASN A 152 -11.50 3.29 15.99
N ARG A 153 -11.48 2.21 15.22
CA ARG A 153 -10.33 1.29 15.11
C ARG A 153 -9.09 1.94 14.48
N PHE A 154 -9.25 3.00 13.70
CA PHE A 154 -8.17 3.70 13.00
C PHE A 154 -7.68 4.95 13.74
N LYS A 155 -8.46 5.47 14.68
CA LYS A 155 -8.09 6.67 15.48
C LYS A 155 -6.68 6.58 16.10
N PRO A 156 -6.28 5.46 16.76
CA PRO A 156 -4.94 5.36 17.32
C PRO A 156 -3.84 5.46 16.26
N LYS A 157 -4.05 4.83 15.09
CA LYS A 157 -3.08 4.85 13.98
C LYS A 157 -2.94 6.24 13.37
N LEU A 158 -4.06 6.95 13.17
CA LEU A 158 -4.06 8.32 12.66
C LEU A 158 -3.38 9.27 13.64
N ARG A 159 -3.66 9.15 14.94
CA ARG A 159 -2.99 9.94 15.98
C ARG A 159 -1.48 9.68 16.00
N MET A 160 -1.06 8.44 15.86
CA MET A 160 0.35 8.08 15.76
C MET A 160 1.00 8.73 14.53
N ALA A 161 0.37 8.62 13.35
CA ALA A 161 0.85 9.24 12.13
C ALA A 161 0.98 10.77 12.27
N GLN A 162 -0.02 11.44 12.83
CA GLN A 162 0.02 12.88 13.10
C GLN A 162 1.14 13.26 14.08
N LYS A 163 1.36 12.46 15.13
CA LYS A 163 2.44 12.69 16.09
C LYS A 163 3.82 12.58 15.46
N ILE A 164 4.03 11.60 14.58
CA ILE A 164 5.29 11.40 13.84
C ILE A 164 5.51 12.60 12.90
N ALA A 165 4.50 12.99 12.11
CA ALA A 165 4.61 14.12 11.18
C ALA A 165 4.96 15.43 11.88
N LYS A 166 4.38 15.70 13.07
CA LYS A 166 4.69 16.88 13.87
C LYS A 166 6.11 16.88 14.46
N LYS A 167 6.63 15.71 14.88
CA LYS A 167 7.99 15.61 15.43
C LYS A 167 9.07 16.01 14.42
N GLN A 168 8.87 15.74 13.14
CA GLN A 168 9.82 16.12 12.10
C GLN A 168 9.90 17.64 11.88
N LEU A 169 8.82 18.36 12.12
CA LEU A 169 8.79 19.83 12.00
C LEU A 169 9.46 20.56 13.17
N MET A 170 9.69 19.88 14.30
CA MET A 170 10.34 20.46 15.48
C MET A 170 11.86 20.28 15.51
N ASN A 171 12.41 19.53 14.57
CA ASN A 171 13.87 19.20 14.50
C ASN A 171 14.56 19.92 13.32
N ILE A 172 13.95 20.95 12.76
CA ILE A 172 14.51 21.91 11.83
C ILE A 172 14.58 23.26 12.56
#